data_29459a71345ef219e225f3f2c3c574fe
#
_entry.id   29459a71345ef219e225f3f2c3c574fe
#
_cell.length_a   1.000
_cell.length_b   1.000
_cell.length_c   1.000
_cell.angle_alpha   90.00
_cell.angle_beta   90.00
_cell.angle_gamma   90.00
#
_symmetry.space_group_name_H-M   'P 1'
#
loop_
_entity.id
_entity.type
_entity.pdbx_description
1 polymer ?
#
loop_
_entity_poly.entity_id
_entity_poly.type
_entity_poly.pdbx_seq_one_letter_code
_entity_poly.pdbx_strand_id
1 'polypeptide(L)'
;MEAKRDMMKKVPVREQDPKVRATNFKEVCLGYNMEEAVAEAERCLNCKNAKCIAGCPVSINIPAFIQEVKAGNIEEAAKVIALSSALPAVCGRVCPQESQCEGQCVRGIKGEAVSIGKLERFVADWSREHGFVPAAPEKTNGKKVAVIGSGPAGLTCAGDLAKLGYEVTIFEALHEPGGVLTYGIPEFRLPKSGVVQPEIENVRKLGVKIETNVVIGKSITIDELMDEEGFQAVFIGSGAGLPKFMGIPGENANGVFSANEYLTRNNLMKAFRDDYDTPIMESKKVVVVGGGNVAMDAARTALRLGAEVHIVYRRSEKELPARVEEVHHAKEEGIHFDLLTNPVEILEDENGWVKGIVCRRMELGEPDESGRRRPVEVVGSDFTIDADTVIMALGTSPNPLISNTTKGLEINRWRCIVADESNGKTTKEGVYAGGDAVTGAATVILAMEAGRAGARGIDEYLSTK
;
A
#
# COMPACT_ATOMS: atom_id res chain seq x y z
N MET A 1 6.70 27.34 35.86
CA MET A 1 7.74 26.40 35.34
C MET A 1 7.02 25.41 34.45
N GLU A 2 7.15 25.54 33.15
CA GLU A 2 6.67 24.53 32.24
C GLU A 2 7.36 23.18 32.56
N ALA A 3 6.60 22.13 32.72
CA ALA A 3 7.13 20.82 33.00
C ALA A 3 8.05 20.41 31.81
N LYS A 4 9.32 20.15 32.10
CA LYS A 4 10.33 19.77 31.10
C LYS A 4 9.82 18.52 30.38
N ARG A 5 9.54 18.63 29.08
CA ARG A 5 9.00 17.56 28.28
C ARG A 5 9.90 16.31 28.33
N ASP A 6 9.31 15.14 28.44
CA ASP A 6 10.02 13.86 28.42
C ASP A 6 10.48 13.52 27.00
N MET A 7 11.76 13.70 26.71
CA MET A 7 12.37 13.43 25.42
C MET A 7 12.43 11.93 25.06
N MET A 8 12.08 11.04 26.01
CA MET A 8 12.06 9.59 25.78
C MET A 8 10.71 9.10 25.22
N LYS A 9 9.67 9.92 25.30
CA LYS A 9 8.33 9.63 24.80
C LYS A 9 8.04 10.40 23.51
N LYS A 10 7.29 9.77 22.58
CA LYS A 10 6.76 10.42 21.38
C LYS A 10 5.81 11.55 21.75
N VAL A 11 5.70 12.56 20.90
CA VAL A 11 4.57 13.48 20.93
C VAL A 11 3.34 12.68 20.49
N PRO A 12 2.26 12.62 21.30
CA PRO A 12 1.05 11.92 20.90
C PRO A 12 0.50 12.50 19.61
N VAL A 13 0.13 11.61 18.69
CA VAL A 13 -0.57 12.02 17.48
C VAL A 13 -2.07 12.15 17.77
N ARG A 14 -2.70 13.15 17.21
CA ARG A 14 -4.16 13.34 17.35
C ARG A 14 -4.89 12.36 16.44
N GLU A 15 -5.94 11.74 16.99
CA GLU A 15 -6.81 10.79 16.30
C GLU A 15 -8.27 11.05 16.63
N GLN A 16 -9.18 10.59 15.79
CA GLN A 16 -10.58 10.54 16.12
C GLN A 16 -10.85 9.54 17.26
N ASP A 17 -11.80 9.88 18.14
CA ASP A 17 -12.28 8.95 19.17
C ASP A 17 -12.70 7.60 18.53
N PRO A 18 -12.32 6.44 19.11
CA PRO A 18 -12.60 5.12 18.52
C PRO A 18 -14.06 4.85 18.20
N LYS A 19 -14.98 5.27 19.06
CA LYS A 19 -16.43 5.09 18.84
C LYS A 19 -16.96 5.99 17.73
N VAL A 20 -16.38 7.18 17.59
CA VAL A 20 -16.74 8.12 16.52
C VAL A 20 -16.19 7.66 15.19
N ARG A 21 -14.90 7.29 15.13
CA ARG A 21 -14.26 6.89 13.88
C ARG A 21 -14.79 5.57 13.32
N ALA A 22 -15.32 4.69 14.18
CA ALA A 22 -15.97 3.44 13.77
C ALA A 22 -17.26 3.63 12.95
N THR A 23 -17.82 4.85 12.91
CA THR A 23 -19.11 5.15 12.24
C THR A 23 -18.96 6.08 11.04
N ASN A 24 -17.73 6.41 10.61
CA ASN A 24 -17.51 7.32 9.49
C ASN A 24 -16.27 6.95 8.68
N PHE A 25 -16.16 7.50 7.46
CA PHE A 25 -15.05 7.28 6.55
C PHE A 25 -14.01 8.43 6.53
N LYS A 26 -14.08 9.38 7.47
CA LYS A 26 -13.09 10.45 7.58
C LYS A 26 -11.74 9.89 8.07
N GLU A 27 -10.65 10.54 7.70
CA GLU A 27 -9.31 10.14 8.09
C GLU A 27 -9.18 9.99 9.62
N VAL A 28 -8.72 8.84 10.07
CA VAL A 28 -8.61 8.48 11.50
C VAL A 28 -7.53 9.29 12.20
N CYS A 29 -6.33 9.28 11.65
CA CYS A 29 -5.19 10.01 12.18
C CYS A 29 -5.23 11.45 11.69
N LEU A 30 -5.20 12.43 12.60
CA LEU A 30 -5.29 13.86 12.26
C LEU A 30 -3.91 14.50 12.04
N GLY A 31 -2.82 13.77 12.31
CA GLY A 31 -1.46 14.24 12.15
C GLY A 31 -1.02 15.28 13.19
N TYR A 32 0.17 15.82 12.99
CA TYR A 32 0.74 16.89 13.83
C TYR A 32 0.35 18.28 13.31
N ASN A 33 0.22 19.24 14.23
CA ASN A 33 0.33 20.66 13.90
C ASN A 33 1.81 21.10 13.95
N MET A 34 2.09 22.36 13.67
CA MET A 34 3.46 22.92 13.64
C MET A 34 4.19 22.72 14.97
N GLU A 35 3.54 23.03 16.08
CA GLU A 35 4.15 22.95 17.44
C GLU A 35 4.48 21.50 17.80
N GLU A 36 3.54 20.57 17.51
CA GLU A 36 3.70 19.14 17.74
C GLU A 36 4.83 18.56 16.85
N ALA A 37 4.90 18.98 15.59
CA ALA A 37 5.94 18.54 14.65
C ALA A 37 7.33 19.01 15.05
N VAL A 38 7.50 20.29 15.37
CA VAL A 38 8.77 20.85 15.90
C VAL A 38 9.17 20.14 17.17
N ALA A 39 8.22 19.98 18.07
CA ALA A 39 8.43 19.28 19.31
C ALA A 39 8.87 17.82 19.11
N GLU A 40 8.29 17.06 18.17
CA GLU A 40 8.74 15.70 17.87
C GLU A 40 10.10 15.70 17.15
N ALA A 41 10.36 16.68 16.27
CA ALA A 41 11.63 16.83 15.58
C ALA A 41 12.82 17.09 16.55
N GLU A 42 12.60 17.79 17.67
CA GLU A 42 13.61 18.00 18.72
C GLU A 42 14.12 16.68 19.34
N ARG A 43 13.35 15.63 19.29
CA ARG A 43 13.76 14.29 19.78
C ARG A 43 14.82 13.64 18.90
N CYS A 44 14.97 14.08 17.65
CA CYS A 44 15.97 13.52 16.74
C CYS A 44 17.39 13.87 17.19
N LEU A 45 18.24 12.84 17.28
CA LEU A 45 19.64 12.98 17.72
C LEU A 45 20.57 13.46 16.60
N ASN A 46 20.08 13.60 15.37
CA ASN A 46 20.89 13.93 14.19
C ASN A 46 22.13 13.02 14.08
N CYS A 47 21.93 11.71 14.09
CA CYS A 47 22.98 10.70 14.14
C CYS A 47 23.92 10.79 12.93
N LYS A 48 25.26 10.78 13.14
CA LYS A 48 26.25 10.76 12.06
C LYS A 48 26.09 9.52 11.16
N ASN A 49 25.80 8.35 11.76
CA ASN A 49 25.49 7.09 11.07
C ASN A 49 24.02 6.76 11.29
N ALA A 50 23.15 7.44 10.58
CA ALA A 50 21.70 7.35 10.76
C ALA A 50 21.13 6.04 10.19
N LYS A 51 20.96 5.02 11.04
CA LYS A 51 20.39 3.72 10.63
C LYS A 51 18.97 3.85 10.07
N CYS A 52 18.22 4.88 10.44
CA CYS A 52 16.90 5.15 9.90
C CYS A 52 16.90 5.39 8.38
N ILE A 53 17.99 5.95 7.80
CA ILE A 53 18.15 6.07 6.34
C ILE A 53 18.21 4.69 5.70
N ALA A 54 19.05 3.80 6.21
CA ALA A 54 19.15 2.43 5.72
C ALA A 54 17.87 1.60 5.94
N GLY A 55 17.07 1.98 6.95
CA GLY A 55 15.75 1.39 7.21
C GLY A 55 14.65 1.91 6.28
N CYS A 56 14.91 2.94 5.47
CA CYS A 56 13.97 3.46 4.49
C CYS A 56 14.30 2.86 3.10
N PRO A 57 13.39 2.11 2.46
CA PRO A 57 13.65 1.51 1.16
C PRO A 57 14.10 2.52 0.08
N VAL A 58 13.53 3.72 0.07
CA VAL A 58 13.91 4.80 -0.88
C VAL A 58 15.02 5.72 -0.34
N SER A 59 15.61 5.39 0.82
CA SER A 59 16.77 6.06 1.40
C SER A 59 16.61 7.58 1.60
N ILE A 60 15.46 8.03 2.12
CA ILE A 60 15.24 9.44 2.48
C ILE A 60 16.31 9.87 3.49
N ASN A 61 16.91 11.04 3.30
CA ASN A 61 17.81 11.65 4.29
C ASN A 61 17.01 12.14 5.50
N ILE A 62 16.61 11.20 6.36
CA ILE A 62 15.70 11.42 7.48
C ILE A 62 16.25 12.45 8.48
N PRO A 63 17.52 12.39 8.93
CA PRO A 63 18.03 13.43 9.82
C PRO A 63 17.97 14.82 9.20
N ALA A 64 18.30 14.96 7.92
CA ALA A 64 18.31 16.26 7.26
C ALA A 64 16.91 16.90 7.26
N PHE A 65 15.87 16.20 6.78
CA PHE A 65 14.55 16.80 6.76
C PHE A 65 14.01 17.09 8.18
N ILE A 66 14.34 16.24 9.16
CA ILE A 66 13.90 16.46 10.55
C ILE A 66 14.60 17.68 11.16
N GLN A 67 15.89 17.95 10.83
CA GLN A 67 16.54 19.16 11.30
C GLN A 67 15.91 20.44 10.70
N GLU A 68 15.48 20.39 9.43
CA GLU A 68 14.74 21.50 8.81
C GLU A 68 13.36 21.70 9.47
N VAL A 69 12.62 20.63 9.79
CA VAL A 69 11.37 20.72 10.56
C VAL A 69 11.62 21.37 11.93
N LYS A 70 12.68 20.93 12.64
CA LYS A 70 13.09 21.51 13.93
C LYS A 70 13.41 23.00 13.85
N ALA A 71 13.98 23.45 12.74
CA ALA A 71 14.31 24.84 12.49
C ALA A 71 13.11 25.68 12.00
N GLY A 72 11.96 25.02 11.70
CA GLY A 72 10.78 25.69 11.13
C GLY A 72 10.85 25.88 9.61
N ASN A 73 11.86 25.34 8.94
CA ASN A 73 12.09 25.47 7.49
C ASN A 73 11.37 24.36 6.73
N ILE A 74 10.04 24.35 6.74
CA ILE A 74 9.26 23.20 6.24
C ILE A 74 9.42 23.01 4.71
N GLU A 75 9.57 24.09 3.96
CA GLU A 75 9.83 24.01 2.52
C GLU A 75 11.18 23.31 2.22
N GLU A 76 12.24 23.60 2.99
CA GLU A 76 13.52 22.90 2.84
C GLU A 76 13.42 21.43 3.24
N ALA A 77 12.65 21.12 4.28
CA ALA A 77 12.34 19.73 4.63
C ALA A 77 11.64 19.00 3.48
N ALA A 78 10.69 19.63 2.79
CA ALA A 78 10.00 19.09 1.62
C ALA A 78 10.97 18.84 0.45
N LYS A 79 11.89 19.75 0.17
CA LYS A 79 12.93 19.58 -0.86
C LYS A 79 13.80 18.37 -0.58
N VAL A 80 14.23 18.18 0.68
CA VAL A 80 15.02 17.01 1.10
C VAL A 80 14.25 15.70 0.84
N ILE A 81 12.98 15.64 1.22
CA ILE A 81 12.15 14.45 0.99
C ILE A 81 11.95 14.18 -0.50
N ALA A 82 11.68 15.22 -1.30
CA ALA A 82 11.41 15.11 -2.74
C ALA A 82 12.57 14.56 -3.59
N LEU A 83 13.82 14.58 -3.05
CA LEU A 83 14.96 13.92 -3.69
C LEU A 83 14.84 12.39 -3.73
N SER A 84 14.10 11.81 -2.79
CA SER A 84 14.03 10.36 -2.60
C SER A 84 12.60 9.80 -2.68
N SER A 85 11.58 10.57 -2.34
CA SER A 85 10.19 10.10 -2.30
C SER A 85 9.32 10.87 -3.29
N ALA A 86 8.61 10.12 -4.14
CA ALA A 86 7.62 10.66 -5.08
C ALA A 86 6.22 10.80 -4.44
N LEU A 87 5.95 10.08 -3.36
CA LEU A 87 4.63 9.98 -2.72
C LEU A 87 4.72 10.15 -1.18
N PRO A 88 5.28 11.25 -0.68
CA PRO A 88 5.55 11.41 0.76
C PRO A 88 4.29 11.48 1.62
N ALA A 89 3.19 12.08 1.14
CA ALA A 89 1.94 12.14 1.88
C ALA A 89 1.28 10.75 2.04
N VAL A 90 1.46 9.89 1.04
CA VAL A 90 1.07 8.47 1.11
C VAL A 90 1.97 7.72 2.09
N CYS A 91 3.30 7.82 1.92
CA CYS A 91 4.27 7.08 2.75
C CYS A 91 4.13 7.42 4.23
N GLY A 92 3.97 8.67 4.60
CA GLY A 92 3.76 9.12 5.98
C GLY A 92 2.50 8.53 6.63
N ARG A 93 1.52 8.06 5.82
CA ARG A 93 0.28 7.42 6.29
C ARG A 93 0.32 5.90 6.33
N VAL A 94 0.95 5.25 5.32
CA VAL A 94 0.76 3.81 5.10
C VAL A 94 2.02 2.95 5.25
N CYS A 95 3.22 3.54 5.30
CA CYS A 95 4.45 2.77 5.53
C CYS A 95 4.40 2.04 6.89
N PRO A 96 4.92 0.81 6.98
CA PRO A 96 5.12 0.11 8.24
C PRO A 96 6.40 0.63 8.93
N GLN A 97 6.36 1.90 9.38
CA GLN A 97 7.53 2.60 9.93
C GLN A 97 8.15 1.86 11.11
N GLU A 98 7.34 1.17 11.92
CA GLU A 98 7.74 0.39 13.07
C GLU A 98 8.73 -0.76 12.75
N SER A 99 8.67 -1.28 11.52
CA SER A 99 9.60 -2.31 11.02
C SER A 99 10.66 -1.75 10.06
N GLN A 100 10.58 -0.48 9.69
CA GLN A 100 11.47 0.20 8.75
C GLN A 100 12.28 1.30 9.45
N CYS A 101 12.09 2.57 9.05
CA CYS A 101 12.89 3.70 9.55
C CYS A 101 12.78 3.91 11.06
N GLU A 102 11.60 3.84 11.66
CA GLU A 102 11.40 3.98 13.10
C GLU A 102 11.97 2.78 13.86
N GLY A 103 11.84 1.55 13.31
CA GLY A 103 12.45 0.35 13.89
C GLY A 103 13.97 0.41 13.98
N GLN A 104 14.64 1.24 13.17
CA GLN A 104 16.09 1.47 13.19
C GLN A 104 16.49 2.73 13.98
N CYS A 105 15.53 3.46 14.55
CA CYS A 105 15.81 4.69 15.27
C CYS A 105 16.50 4.41 16.60
N VAL A 106 17.67 5.04 16.84
CA VAL A 106 18.48 4.90 18.06
C VAL A 106 17.72 5.29 19.33
N ARG A 107 16.76 6.24 19.22
CA ARG A 107 15.89 6.60 20.35
C ARG A 107 15.08 5.42 20.85
N GLY A 108 14.69 4.48 19.98
CA GLY A 108 13.94 3.26 20.32
C GLY A 108 14.69 2.29 21.24
N ILE A 109 16.01 2.44 21.42
CA ILE A 109 16.79 1.55 22.29
C ILE A 109 16.48 1.78 23.78
N LYS A 110 16.26 3.04 24.20
CA LYS A 110 16.05 3.41 25.61
C LYS A 110 14.69 4.07 25.87
N GLY A 111 13.93 4.35 24.83
CA GLY A 111 12.63 4.99 24.88
C GLY A 111 11.83 4.67 23.64
N GLU A 112 11.01 5.63 23.18
CA GLU A 112 10.25 5.48 21.94
C GLU A 112 11.03 6.09 20.77
N ALA A 113 11.01 5.40 19.62
CA ALA A 113 11.56 5.93 18.37
C ALA A 113 10.97 7.32 18.04
N VAL A 114 11.66 8.13 17.26
CA VAL A 114 11.08 9.36 16.69
C VAL A 114 9.97 8.96 15.71
N SER A 115 8.85 9.68 15.75
CA SER A 115 7.70 9.47 14.84
C SER A 115 8.02 9.99 13.44
N ILE A 116 8.93 9.29 12.74
CA ILE A 116 9.48 9.71 11.43
C ILE A 116 8.37 9.81 10.39
N GLY A 117 7.49 8.81 10.32
CA GLY A 117 6.38 8.82 9.37
C GLY A 117 5.37 9.93 9.63
N LYS A 118 5.10 10.27 10.88
CA LYS A 118 4.19 11.38 11.21
C LYS A 118 4.82 12.75 10.88
N LEU A 119 6.15 12.89 10.98
CA LEU A 119 6.89 14.07 10.52
C LEU A 119 6.93 14.17 9.00
N GLU A 120 7.18 13.06 8.29
CA GLU A 120 7.09 12.99 6.82
C GLU A 120 5.70 13.42 6.35
N ARG A 121 4.65 12.86 6.95
CA ARG A 121 3.26 13.26 6.69
C ARG A 121 3.04 14.76 6.90
N PHE A 122 3.51 15.30 8.02
CA PHE A 122 3.36 16.72 8.34
C PHE A 122 3.98 17.61 7.24
N VAL A 123 5.20 17.31 6.85
CA VAL A 123 5.91 18.05 5.78
C VAL A 123 5.15 17.94 4.44
N ALA A 124 4.67 16.75 4.09
CA ALA A 124 3.94 16.54 2.85
C ALA A 124 2.57 17.24 2.82
N ASP A 125 1.83 17.21 3.94
CA ASP A 125 0.54 17.91 4.07
C ASP A 125 0.74 19.43 4.01
N TRP A 126 1.76 19.96 4.70
CA TRP A 126 2.14 21.36 4.62
C TRP A 126 2.50 21.78 3.20
N SER A 127 3.31 20.97 2.50
CA SER A 127 3.72 21.21 1.12
C SER A 127 2.53 21.34 0.16
N ARG A 128 1.55 20.47 0.31
CA ARG A 128 0.32 20.50 -0.47
C ARG A 128 -0.47 21.78 -0.20
N GLU A 129 -0.62 22.17 1.06
CA GLU A 129 -1.36 23.37 1.48
C GLU A 129 -0.71 24.66 1.00
N HIS A 130 0.62 24.67 0.86
CA HIS A 130 1.41 25.82 0.43
C HIS A 130 1.81 25.77 -1.06
N GLY A 131 1.32 24.78 -1.80
CA GLY A 131 1.54 24.71 -3.25
C GLY A 131 2.95 24.35 -3.68
N PHE A 132 3.76 23.72 -2.80
CA PHE A 132 5.09 23.22 -3.16
C PHE A 132 4.95 22.07 -4.18
N VAL A 133 5.64 22.19 -5.30
CA VAL A 133 5.71 21.17 -6.36
C VAL A 133 7.16 21.00 -6.78
N PRO A 134 7.67 19.76 -6.96
CA PRO A 134 8.98 19.52 -7.53
C PRO A 134 9.11 20.16 -8.91
N ALA A 135 10.27 20.73 -9.20
CA ALA A 135 10.51 21.38 -10.51
C ALA A 135 10.50 20.35 -11.64
N ALA A 136 9.77 20.65 -12.71
CA ALA A 136 9.85 19.90 -13.95
C ALA A 136 11.15 20.26 -14.71
N PRO A 137 11.69 19.35 -15.54
CA PRO A 137 12.85 19.67 -16.38
C PRO A 137 12.49 20.74 -17.43
N GLU A 138 13.45 21.60 -17.76
CA GLU A 138 13.24 22.68 -18.74
C GLU A 138 13.09 22.16 -20.18
N LYS A 139 13.67 20.99 -20.48
CA LYS A 139 13.65 20.39 -21.83
C LYS A 139 13.49 18.88 -21.76
N THR A 140 12.80 18.33 -22.75
CA THR A 140 12.75 16.89 -22.98
C THR A 140 13.98 16.42 -23.76
N ASN A 141 14.37 15.14 -23.59
CA ASN A 141 15.42 14.50 -24.36
C ASN A 141 14.89 13.81 -25.65
N GLY A 142 13.57 13.92 -25.91
CA GLY A 142 12.90 13.36 -27.08
C GLY A 142 12.72 11.85 -27.08
N LYS A 143 13.07 11.17 -25.99
CA LYS A 143 12.89 9.71 -25.86
C LYS A 143 11.61 9.39 -25.10
N LYS A 144 10.82 8.46 -25.67
CA LYS A 144 9.51 8.07 -25.14
C LYS A 144 9.61 6.80 -24.31
N VAL A 145 9.00 6.80 -23.12
CA VAL A 145 8.90 5.63 -22.24
C VAL A 145 7.45 5.37 -21.88
N ALA A 146 6.99 4.13 -22.04
CA ALA A 146 5.69 3.68 -21.58
C ALA A 146 5.79 3.09 -20.18
N VAL A 147 4.84 3.41 -19.31
CA VAL A 147 4.71 2.82 -17.98
C VAL A 147 3.35 2.14 -17.88
N ILE A 148 3.32 0.86 -17.53
CA ILE A 148 2.11 0.08 -17.43
C ILE A 148 1.68 -0.03 -15.97
N GLY A 149 0.56 0.63 -15.63
CA GLY A 149 0.02 0.74 -14.28
C GLY A 149 0.44 2.01 -13.57
N SER A 150 -0.54 2.67 -12.95
CA SER A 150 -0.39 3.92 -12.21
C SER A 150 -0.31 3.72 -10.68
N GLY A 151 0.03 2.52 -10.24
CA GLY A 151 0.32 2.25 -8.83
C GLY A 151 1.64 2.88 -8.37
N PRO A 152 2.03 2.68 -7.10
CA PRO A 152 3.23 3.31 -6.52
C PRO A 152 4.51 3.10 -7.34
N ALA A 153 4.72 1.90 -7.88
CA ALA A 153 5.89 1.60 -8.73
C ALA A 153 5.87 2.42 -10.03
N GLY A 154 4.73 2.42 -10.72
CA GLY A 154 4.57 3.14 -11.99
C GLY A 154 4.67 4.66 -11.82
N LEU A 155 4.00 5.22 -10.82
CA LEU A 155 4.05 6.66 -10.52
C LEU A 155 5.49 7.11 -10.18
N THR A 156 6.21 6.32 -9.40
CA THR A 156 7.60 6.64 -9.02
C THR A 156 8.54 6.52 -10.22
N CYS A 157 8.44 5.45 -11.00
CA CYS A 157 9.24 5.26 -12.21
C CYS A 157 9.00 6.41 -13.21
N ALA A 158 7.73 6.74 -13.47
CA ALA A 158 7.36 7.81 -14.37
C ALA A 158 7.85 9.18 -13.90
N GLY A 159 7.70 9.49 -12.62
CA GLY A 159 8.19 10.75 -12.04
C GLY A 159 9.70 10.89 -12.10
N ASP A 160 10.45 9.84 -11.78
CA ASP A 160 11.92 9.85 -11.83
C ASP A 160 12.42 9.98 -13.29
N LEU A 161 11.82 9.28 -14.25
CA LEU A 161 12.15 9.43 -15.68
C LEU A 161 11.79 10.82 -16.23
N ALA A 162 10.65 11.37 -15.84
CA ALA A 162 10.25 12.70 -16.26
C ALA A 162 11.23 13.76 -15.78
N LYS A 163 11.74 13.67 -14.54
CA LYS A 163 12.83 14.55 -14.03
C LYS A 163 14.11 14.48 -14.85
N LEU A 164 14.37 13.34 -15.50
CA LEU A 164 15.52 13.15 -16.41
C LEU A 164 15.22 13.63 -17.84
N GLY A 165 14.03 14.16 -18.10
CA GLY A 165 13.64 14.73 -19.39
C GLY A 165 13.03 13.74 -20.38
N TYR A 166 12.69 12.51 -19.96
CA TYR A 166 11.96 11.54 -20.80
C TYR A 166 10.51 11.95 -21.00
N GLU A 167 9.96 11.66 -22.18
CA GLU A 167 8.53 11.78 -22.49
C GLU A 167 7.81 10.53 -21.99
N VAL A 168 7.16 10.61 -20.82
CA VAL A 168 6.57 9.44 -20.16
C VAL A 168 5.06 9.43 -20.31
N THR A 169 4.51 8.27 -20.69
CA THR A 169 3.07 8.01 -20.69
C THR A 169 2.79 6.78 -19.80
N ILE A 170 1.93 6.98 -18.81
CA ILE A 170 1.39 5.89 -17.98
C ILE A 170 0.09 5.40 -18.62
N PHE A 171 -0.03 4.08 -18.81
CA PHE A 171 -1.26 3.40 -19.24
C PHE A 171 -1.88 2.70 -18.03
N GLU A 172 -3.09 3.10 -17.67
CA GLU A 172 -3.84 2.58 -16.54
C GLU A 172 -5.09 1.85 -17.00
N ALA A 173 -5.31 0.64 -16.51
CA ALA A 173 -6.46 -0.18 -16.88
C ALA A 173 -7.79 0.35 -16.28
N LEU A 174 -7.73 0.97 -15.11
CA LEU A 174 -8.90 1.50 -14.40
C LEU A 174 -9.23 2.93 -14.87
N HIS A 175 -10.41 3.39 -14.50
CA HIS A 175 -10.89 4.75 -14.85
C HIS A 175 -10.28 5.84 -13.96
N GLU A 176 -9.74 5.49 -12.80
CA GLU A 176 -9.00 6.40 -11.92
C GLU A 176 -7.57 5.88 -11.70
N PRO A 177 -6.55 6.76 -11.76
CA PRO A 177 -5.17 6.37 -11.50
C PRO A 177 -4.89 6.20 -10.00
N GLY A 178 -3.78 5.53 -9.67
CA GLY A 178 -3.27 5.34 -8.32
C GLY A 178 -3.15 3.88 -7.90
N GLY A 179 -3.71 2.94 -8.67
CA GLY A 179 -3.65 1.52 -8.35
C GLY A 179 -4.20 1.23 -6.96
N VAL A 180 -3.47 0.44 -6.17
CA VAL A 180 -3.86 0.06 -4.80
C VAL A 180 -4.10 1.26 -3.86
N LEU A 181 -3.48 2.41 -4.11
CA LEU A 181 -3.72 3.63 -3.34
C LEU A 181 -5.18 4.12 -3.51
N THR A 182 -5.76 3.88 -4.66
CA THR A 182 -7.12 4.29 -5.00
C THR A 182 -8.14 3.19 -4.73
N TYR A 183 -7.91 1.95 -5.23
CA TYR A 183 -8.90 0.88 -5.09
C TYR A 183 -8.81 0.09 -3.79
N GLY A 184 -7.60 -0.02 -3.18
CA GLY A 184 -7.35 -0.97 -2.10
C GLY A 184 -7.37 -0.36 -0.70
N ILE A 185 -6.67 0.74 -0.47
CA ILE A 185 -6.54 1.35 0.85
C ILE A 185 -7.78 2.22 1.14
N PRO A 186 -8.47 2.05 2.29
CA PRO A 186 -9.70 2.79 2.59
C PRO A 186 -9.51 4.31 2.76
N GLU A 187 -10.58 5.07 2.51
CA GLU A 187 -10.64 6.53 2.66
C GLU A 187 -10.21 6.99 4.06
N PHE A 188 -10.63 6.28 5.11
CA PHE A 188 -10.32 6.61 6.50
C PHE A 188 -8.82 6.41 6.88
N ARG A 189 -8.03 5.73 6.03
CA ARG A 189 -6.57 5.62 6.17
C ARG A 189 -5.81 6.49 5.18
N LEU A 190 -6.32 6.59 3.96
CA LEU A 190 -5.66 7.28 2.86
C LEU A 190 -6.71 8.00 2.02
N PRO A 191 -7.05 9.26 2.34
CA PRO A 191 -8.01 10.07 1.59
C PRO A 191 -7.65 10.19 0.11
N LYS A 192 -8.61 9.92 -0.79
CA LYS A 192 -8.35 9.91 -2.24
C LYS A 192 -8.21 11.33 -2.77
N SER A 193 -9.26 12.14 -2.60
CA SER A 193 -9.29 13.51 -3.12
C SER A 193 -8.29 14.44 -2.39
N GLY A 194 -8.08 14.22 -1.09
CA GLY A 194 -7.23 15.07 -0.25
C GLY A 194 -5.74 14.70 -0.27
N VAL A 195 -5.36 13.48 -0.66
CA VAL A 195 -3.98 13.00 -0.56
C VAL A 195 -3.52 12.33 -1.85
N VAL A 196 -4.20 11.27 -2.29
CA VAL A 196 -3.74 10.45 -3.43
C VAL A 196 -3.75 11.26 -4.72
N GLN A 197 -4.87 11.92 -5.03
CA GLN A 197 -5.00 12.69 -6.28
C GLN A 197 -4.02 13.87 -6.35
N PRO A 198 -3.80 14.67 -5.29
CA PRO A 198 -2.77 15.72 -5.32
C PRO A 198 -1.35 15.18 -5.57
N GLU A 199 -0.97 14.02 -5.04
CA GLU A 199 0.35 13.44 -5.32
C GLU A 199 0.46 12.92 -6.77
N ILE A 200 -0.59 12.34 -7.33
CA ILE A 200 -0.64 11.98 -8.75
C ILE A 200 -0.54 13.23 -9.64
N GLU A 201 -1.23 14.31 -9.25
CA GLU A 201 -1.16 15.57 -9.97
C GLU A 201 0.24 16.19 -9.95
N ASN A 202 1.00 16.02 -8.87
CA ASN A 202 2.40 16.42 -8.84
C ASN A 202 3.25 15.64 -9.86
N VAL A 203 2.96 14.35 -10.08
CA VAL A 203 3.61 13.56 -11.14
C VAL A 203 3.22 14.09 -12.53
N ARG A 204 1.94 14.44 -12.75
CA ARG A 204 1.47 15.07 -14.02
C ARG A 204 2.17 16.39 -14.30
N LYS A 205 2.38 17.22 -13.28
CA LYS A 205 3.08 18.51 -13.40
C LYS A 205 4.55 18.37 -13.83
N LEU A 206 5.15 17.18 -13.68
CA LEU A 206 6.48 16.87 -14.26
C LEU A 206 6.43 16.60 -15.77
N GLY A 207 5.25 16.64 -16.40
CA GLY A 207 5.04 16.38 -17.82
C GLY A 207 4.59 14.94 -18.14
N VAL A 208 4.34 14.11 -17.12
CA VAL A 208 3.85 12.73 -17.32
C VAL A 208 2.40 12.75 -17.81
N LYS A 209 2.13 12.04 -18.90
CA LYS A 209 0.77 11.76 -19.38
C LYS A 209 0.22 10.51 -18.69
N ILE A 210 -1.06 10.50 -18.38
CA ILE A 210 -1.75 9.33 -17.79
C ILE A 210 -3.00 9.06 -18.62
N GLU A 211 -2.99 7.91 -19.31
CA GLU A 211 -4.09 7.40 -20.13
C GLU A 211 -4.82 6.31 -19.36
N THR A 212 -6.05 6.60 -18.93
CA THR A 212 -6.90 5.65 -18.20
C THR A 212 -7.77 4.82 -19.15
N ASN A 213 -8.34 3.71 -18.64
CA ASN A 213 -9.16 2.76 -19.42
C ASN A 213 -8.39 2.07 -20.57
N VAL A 214 -7.08 1.94 -20.45
CA VAL A 214 -6.23 1.25 -21.41
C VAL A 214 -5.67 -0.04 -20.79
N VAL A 215 -6.19 -1.17 -21.24
CA VAL A 215 -5.80 -2.51 -20.75
C VAL A 215 -4.70 -3.08 -21.65
N ILE A 216 -3.45 -2.97 -21.19
CA ILE A 216 -2.31 -3.54 -21.94
C ILE A 216 -2.44 -5.07 -22.04
N GLY A 217 -2.29 -5.58 -23.27
CA GLY A 217 -2.54 -6.98 -23.63
C GLY A 217 -3.98 -7.24 -24.10
N LYS A 218 -4.84 -6.17 -24.15
CA LYS A 218 -6.19 -6.21 -24.72
C LYS A 218 -6.44 -5.04 -25.67
N SER A 219 -6.29 -3.82 -25.20
CA SER A 219 -6.47 -2.60 -26.02
C SER A 219 -5.30 -2.39 -26.96
N ILE A 220 -4.10 -2.60 -26.45
CA ILE A 220 -2.81 -2.52 -27.14
C ILE A 220 -1.82 -3.45 -26.43
N THR A 221 -0.89 -4.02 -27.15
CA THR A 221 0.18 -4.90 -26.62
C THR A 221 1.47 -4.10 -26.35
N ILE A 222 2.42 -4.71 -25.62
CA ILE A 222 3.75 -4.13 -25.42
C ILE A 222 4.51 -4.01 -26.74
N ASP A 223 4.37 -5.03 -27.63
CA ASP A 223 5.05 -5.01 -28.92
C ASP A 223 4.51 -3.87 -29.81
N GLU A 224 3.21 -3.65 -29.87
CA GLU A 224 2.60 -2.51 -30.58
C GLU A 224 3.04 -1.15 -29.99
N LEU A 225 3.13 -1.01 -28.65
CA LEU A 225 3.66 0.21 -28.04
C LEU A 225 5.09 0.52 -28.50
N MET A 226 5.94 -0.51 -28.62
CA MET A 226 7.34 -0.33 -29.03
C MET A 226 7.50 -0.15 -30.54
N ASP A 227 6.82 -0.99 -31.33
CA ASP A 227 7.03 -1.08 -32.77
C ASP A 227 6.20 -0.03 -33.56
N GLU A 228 5.00 0.31 -33.09
CA GLU A 228 4.07 1.18 -33.82
C GLU A 228 3.96 2.57 -33.17
N GLU A 229 3.87 2.66 -31.83
CA GLU A 229 3.72 3.95 -31.11
C GLU A 229 5.06 4.62 -30.80
N GLY A 230 6.18 3.91 -31.02
CA GLY A 230 7.54 4.43 -30.93
C GLY A 230 8.05 4.65 -29.51
N PHE A 231 7.54 3.91 -28.52
CA PHE A 231 8.12 3.86 -27.20
C PHE A 231 9.43 3.07 -27.22
N GLN A 232 10.50 3.66 -26.70
CA GLN A 232 11.84 3.09 -26.76
C GLN A 232 12.15 2.16 -25.57
N ALA A 233 11.39 2.28 -24.50
CA ALA A 233 11.42 1.36 -23.36
C ALA A 233 10.04 1.30 -22.71
N VAL A 234 9.80 0.21 -21.97
CA VAL A 234 8.56 -0.04 -21.23
C VAL A 234 8.89 -0.43 -19.79
N PHE A 235 8.17 0.14 -18.82
CA PHE A 235 8.20 -0.30 -17.43
C PHE A 235 6.86 -0.95 -17.05
N ILE A 236 6.88 -2.19 -16.54
CA ILE A 236 5.69 -2.91 -16.07
C ILE A 236 5.57 -2.79 -14.55
N GLY A 237 4.62 -1.98 -14.11
CA GLY A 237 4.24 -1.79 -12.70
C GLY A 237 2.78 -2.17 -12.43
N SER A 238 2.30 -3.24 -13.07
CA SER A 238 0.89 -3.67 -13.07
C SER A 238 0.39 -4.25 -11.74
N GLY A 239 1.28 -4.41 -10.76
CA GLY A 239 0.93 -4.88 -9.42
C GLY A 239 0.52 -6.35 -9.35
N ALA A 240 -0.17 -6.72 -8.26
CA ALA A 240 -0.70 -8.05 -8.00
C ALA A 240 -2.15 -7.92 -7.50
N GLY A 241 -3.12 -8.05 -8.40
CA GLY A 241 -4.55 -7.83 -8.11
C GLY A 241 -5.40 -9.10 -8.15
N LEU A 242 -4.86 -10.26 -8.55
CA LEU A 242 -5.62 -11.50 -8.64
C LEU A 242 -5.73 -12.16 -7.26
N PRO A 243 -6.94 -12.24 -6.65
CA PRO A 243 -7.11 -12.73 -5.29
C PRO A 243 -6.84 -14.23 -5.17
N LYS A 244 -6.45 -14.64 -3.96
CA LYS A 244 -6.30 -16.04 -3.58
C LYS A 244 -7.46 -16.48 -2.71
N PHE A 245 -7.88 -17.74 -2.90
CA PHE A 245 -8.89 -18.43 -2.12
C PHE A 245 -8.29 -19.66 -1.43
N MET A 246 -9.01 -20.26 -0.48
CA MET A 246 -8.55 -21.44 0.26
C MET A 246 -8.79 -22.76 -0.47
N GLY A 247 -9.80 -22.81 -1.36
CA GLY A 247 -10.25 -24.03 -1.98
C GLY A 247 -11.10 -24.90 -1.05
N ILE A 248 -11.80 -24.29 -0.07
CA ILE A 248 -12.68 -24.98 0.86
C ILE A 248 -14.14 -25.05 0.32
N PRO A 249 -14.95 -26.03 0.79
CA PRO A 249 -16.36 -26.08 0.42
C PRO A 249 -17.09 -24.77 0.75
N GLY A 250 -18.01 -24.37 -0.12
CA GLY A 250 -18.85 -23.17 0.06
C GLY A 250 -18.19 -21.84 -0.34
N GLU A 251 -16.94 -21.81 -0.80
CA GLU A 251 -16.29 -20.55 -1.25
C GLU A 251 -16.96 -19.87 -2.45
N ASN A 252 -17.86 -20.56 -3.16
CA ASN A 252 -18.64 -20.02 -4.28
C ASN A 252 -20.04 -19.54 -3.87
N ALA A 253 -20.37 -19.54 -2.59
CA ALA A 253 -21.66 -19.08 -2.09
C ALA A 253 -21.86 -17.58 -2.33
N ASN A 254 -23.11 -17.17 -2.50
CA ASN A 254 -23.48 -15.75 -2.49
C ASN A 254 -23.17 -15.15 -1.13
N GLY A 255 -22.47 -14.00 -1.12
CA GLY A 255 -21.98 -13.37 0.12
C GLY A 255 -20.52 -13.69 0.44
N VAL A 256 -19.82 -14.50 -0.40
CA VAL A 256 -18.37 -14.66 -0.33
C VAL A 256 -17.71 -13.68 -1.30
N PHE A 257 -16.78 -12.87 -0.79
CA PHE A 257 -16.04 -11.87 -1.55
C PHE A 257 -14.54 -12.05 -1.35
N SER A 258 -13.76 -11.70 -2.36
CA SER A 258 -12.36 -11.36 -2.10
C SER A 258 -12.26 -9.98 -1.47
N ALA A 259 -11.25 -9.75 -0.63
CA ALA A 259 -11.02 -8.42 -0.07
C ALA A 259 -10.76 -7.36 -1.15
N ASN A 260 -10.10 -7.74 -2.26
CA ASN A 260 -9.88 -6.84 -3.40
C ASN A 260 -11.21 -6.37 -4.01
N GLU A 261 -12.16 -7.27 -4.23
CA GLU A 261 -13.47 -6.91 -4.77
C GLU A 261 -14.23 -6.01 -3.80
N TYR A 262 -14.28 -6.41 -2.52
CA TYR A 262 -15.00 -5.67 -1.49
C TYR A 262 -14.44 -4.24 -1.31
N LEU A 263 -13.12 -4.11 -1.25
CA LEU A 263 -12.45 -2.82 -1.12
C LEU A 263 -12.53 -1.98 -2.40
N THR A 264 -12.46 -2.58 -3.59
CA THR A 264 -12.62 -1.86 -4.85
C THR A 264 -14.02 -1.24 -4.96
N ARG A 265 -15.07 -1.97 -4.60
CA ARG A 265 -16.44 -1.43 -4.57
C ARG A 265 -16.55 -0.23 -3.63
N ASN A 266 -15.93 -0.32 -2.45
CA ASN A 266 -15.98 0.78 -1.47
C ASN A 266 -15.09 1.96 -1.85
N ASN A 267 -13.85 1.73 -2.22
CA ASN A 267 -12.88 2.80 -2.39
C ASN A 267 -12.92 3.45 -3.78
N LEU A 268 -12.76 2.65 -4.85
CA LEU A 268 -12.76 3.15 -6.23
C LEU A 268 -14.17 3.49 -6.69
N MET A 269 -15.14 2.60 -6.42
CA MET A 269 -16.52 2.76 -6.86
C MET A 269 -17.39 3.47 -5.81
N LYS A 270 -16.82 3.84 -4.65
CA LYS A 270 -17.40 4.74 -3.63
C LYS A 270 -18.73 4.24 -3.04
N ALA A 271 -18.90 2.91 -2.90
CA ALA A 271 -20.12 2.31 -2.37
C ALA A 271 -20.51 2.75 -0.95
N PHE A 272 -19.57 3.33 -0.17
CA PHE A 272 -19.84 3.89 1.15
C PHE A 272 -20.52 5.27 1.12
N ARG A 273 -20.74 5.86 -0.06
CA ARG A 273 -21.32 7.20 -0.24
C ARG A 273 -22.75 7.10 -0.73
N ASP A 274 -23.63 7.89 -0.14
CA ASP A 274 -25.05 7.93 -0.49
C ASP A 274 -25.35 8.57 -1.88
N ASP A 275 -24.38 9.32 -2.43
CA ASP A 275 -24.48 9.96 -3.74
C ASP A 275 -23.92 9.11 -4.90
N TYR A 276 -23.63 7.84 -4.65
CA TYR A 276 -23.16 6.86 -5.65
C TYR A 276 -24.07 5.62 -5.67
N ASP A 277 -24.45 5.19 -6.86
CA ASP A 277 -25.32 4.02 -7.09
C ASP A 277 -24.57 2.68 -7.10
N THR A 278 -23.37 2.62 -6.54
CA THR A 278 -22.59 1.39 -6.50
C THR A 278 -23.23 0.38 -5.53
N PRO A 279 -23.67 -0.79 -6.01
CA PRO A 279 -24.30 -1.79 -5.14
C PRO A 279 -23.28 -2.42 -4.23
N ILE A 280 -23.64 -2.53 -2.95
CA ILE A 280 -22.91 -3.29 -1.94
C ILE A 280 -23.91 -4.09 -1.11
N MET A 281 -23.51 -5.28 -0.69
CA MET A 281 -24.34 -6.10 0.19
C MET A 281 -24.44 -5.48 1.58
N GLU A 282 -25.65 -5.25 2.07
CA GLU A 282 -25.92 -4.88 3.46
C GLU A 282 -25.71 -6.09 4.38
N SER A 283 -24.53 -6.18 4.95
CA SER A 283 -24.15 -7.30 5.82
C SER A 283 -24.37 -6.96 7.29
N LYS A 284 -24.86 -7.92 8.08
CA LYS A 284 -25.02 -7.79 9.53
C LYS A 284 -23.87 -8.43 10.29
N LYS A 285 -23.40 -9.58 9.81
CA LYS A 285 -22.31 -10.35 10.42
C LYS A 285 -21.27 -10.70 9.36
N VAL A 286 -20.10 -10.13 9.48
CA VAL A 286 -19.02 -10.31 8.52
C VAL A 286 -17.86 -11.07 9.16
N VAL A 287 -17.39 -12.11 8.48
CA VAL A 287 -16.14 -12.78 8.84
C VAL A 287 -15.07 -12.46 7.80
N VAL A 288 -13.96 -11.88 8.24
CA VAL A 288 -12.80 -11.60 7.40
C VAL A 288 -11.71 -12.63 7.68
N VAL A 289 -11.29 -13.35 6.65
CA VAL A 289 -10.28 -14.41 6.75
C VAL A 289 -8.92 -13.86 6.35
N GLY A 290 -8.04 -13.69 7.33
CA GLY A 290 -6.68 -13.18 7.11
C GLY A 290 -6.19 -12.28 8.23
N GLY A 291 -4.89 -11.95 8.27
CA GLY A 291 -4.28 -11.16 9.34
C GLY A 291 -3.37 -10.03 8.85
N GLY A 292 -3.38 -9.71 7.55
CA GLY A 292 -2.60 -8.63 6.96
C GLY A 292 -3.32 -7.28 6.97
N ASN A 293 -2.66 -6.24 6.46
CA ASN A 293 -3.25 -4.89 6.33
C ASN A 293 -4.56 -4.90 5.55
N VAL A 294 -4.65 -5.72 4.48
CA VAL A 294 -5.88 -5.86 3.68
C VAL A 294 -7.04 -6.43 4.49
N ALA A 295 -6.77 -7.36 5.42
CA ALA A 295 -7.79 -7.89 6.33
C ALA A 295 -8.28 -6.82 7.31
N MET A 296 -7.36 -6.01 7.88
CA MET A 296 -7.71 -4.88 8.74
C MET A 296 -8.57 -3.85 7.97
N ASP A 297 -8.18 -3.54 6.74
CA ASP A 297 -8.89 -2.60 5.87
C ASP A 297 -10.30 -3.08 5.53
N ALA A 298 -10.47 -4.35 5.14
CA ALA A 298 -11.77 -4.93 4.84
C ALA A 298 -12.66 -4.99 6.08
N ALA A 299 -12.13 -5.43 7.23
CA ALA A 299 -12.84 -5.53 8.48
C ALA A 299 -13.33 -4.17 8.98
N ARG A 300 -12.44 -3.16 8.99
CA ARG A 300 -12.77 -1.80 9.42
C ARG A 300 -13.74 -1.10 8.46
N THR A 301 -13.70 -1.45 7.17
CA THR A 301 -14.69 -1.00 6.17
C THR A 301 -16.06 -1.61 6.46
N ALA A 302 -16.14 -2.93 6.67
CA ALA A 302 -17.39 -3.62 6.98
C ALA A 302 -18.05 -3.09 8.27
N LEU A 303 -17.22 -2.83 9.31
CA LEU A 303 -17.70 -2.22 10.56
C LEU A 303 -18.37 -0.86 10.32
N ARG A 304 -17.74 0.01 9.49
CA ARG A 304 -18.28 1.34 9.14
C ARG A 304 -19.57 1.27 8.34
N LEU A 305 -19.79 0.19 7.63
CA LEU A 305 -21.05 -0.11 6.92
C LEU A 305 -22.12 -0.73 7.83
N GLY A 306 -21.84 -0.90 9.14
CA GLY A 306 -22.81 -1.30 10.15
C GLY A 306 -22.79 -2.77 10.54
N ALA A 307 -21.83 -3.56 10.09
CA ALA A 307 -21.72 -4.97 10.43
C ALA A 307 -21.03 -5.21 11.78
N GLU A 308 -21.42 -6.29 12.48
CA GLU A 308 -20.57 -6.96 13.47
C GLU A 308 -19.49 -7.74 12.74
N VAL A 309 -18.22 -7.56 13.13
CA VAL A 309 -17.10 -8.08 12.35
C VAL A 309 -16.18 -8.95 13.17
N HIS A 310 -15.87 -10.13 12.63
CA HIS A 310 -14.88 -11.08 13.12
C HIS A 310 -13.71 -11.19 12.16
N ILE A 311 -12.47 -11.11 12.66
CA ILE A 311 -11.25 -11.47 11.93
C ILE A 311 -10.83 -12.87 12.36
N VAL A 312 -10.78 -13.80 11.43
CA VAL A 312 -10.30 -15.17 11.65
C VAL A 312 -8.87 -15.29 11.14
N TYR A 313 -7.94 -15.68 12.03
CA TYR A 313 -6.53 -15.82 11.71
C TYR A 313 -5.90 -17.06 12.33
N ARG A 314 -5.20 -17.85 11.52
CA ARG A 314 -4.67 -19.16 11.88
C ARG A 314 -3.46 -19.16 12.84
N ARG A 315 -2.87 -17.99 13.13
CA ARG A 315 -1.76 -17.84 14.09
C ARG A 315 -2.15 -16.93 15.24
N SER A 316 -1.23 -16.63 16.13
CA SER A 316 -1.46 -15.71 17.23
C SER A 316 -1.27 -14.24 16.82
N GLU A 317 -1.53 -13.34 17.75
CA GLU A 317 -1.38 -11.90 17.55
C GLU A 317 0.05 -11.49 17.17
N LYS A 318 1.05 -12.19 17.74
CA LYS A 318 2.47 -11.89 17.47
C LYS A 318 2.88 -12.14 16.02
N GLU A 319 2.18 -13.05 15.34
CA GLU A 319 2.44 -13.39 13.95
C GLU A 319 1.54 -12.62 12.96
N LEU A 320 0.71 -11.68 13.43
CA LEU A 320 -0.07 -10.82 12.54
C LEU A 320 0.87 -9.99 11.64
N PRO A 321 0.77 -10.08 10.31
CA PRO A 321 1.62 -9.30 9.41
C PRO A 321 1.12 -7.87 9.19
N ALA A 322 -0.05 -7.50 9.72
CA ALA A 322 -0.57 -6.15 9.67
C ALA A 322 0.27 -5.20 10.54
N ARG A 323 0.26 -3.92 10.19
CA ARG A 323 0.84 -2.86 11.02
C ARG A 323 0.24 -2.88 12.42
N VAL A 324 1.08 -2.68 13.42
CA VAL A 324 0.66 -2.66 14.84
C VAL A 324 -0.42 -1.60 15.08
N GLU A 325 -0.27 -0.40 14.49
CA GLU A 325 -1.24 0.69 14.56
C GLU A 325 -2.62 0.27 14.02
N GLU A 326 -2.67 -0.46 12.89
CA GLU A 326 -3.93 -0.91 12.28
C GLU A 326 -4.63 -2.01 13.09
N VAL A 327 -3.87 -2.92 13.69
CA VAL A 327 -4.40 -3.93 14.61
C VAL A 327 -4.99 -3.25 15.86
N HIS A 328 -4.28 -2.27 16.40
CA HIS A 328 -4.73 -1.50 17.57
C HIS A 328 -6.03 -0.75 17.27
N HIS A 329 -6.08 -0.03 16.15
CA HIS A 329 -7.29 0.67 15.70
C HIS A 329 -8.48 -0.29 15.49
N ALA A 330 -8.27 -1.45 14.88
CA ALA A 330 -9.33 -2.43 14.67
C ALA A 330 -9.93 -2.93 16.01
N LYS A 331 -9.08 -3.19 17.01
CA LYS A 331 -9.51 -3.60 18.35
C LYS A 331 -10.26 -2.50 19.08
N GLU A 332 -9.75 -1.27 19.05
CA GLU A 332 -10.42 -0.12 19.68
C GLU A 332 -11.79 0.19 19.05
N GLU A 333 -11.94 -0.06 17.76
CA GLU A 333 -13.20 0.10 17.02
C GLU A 333 -14.22 -1.01 17.32
N GLY A 334 -13.81 -2.10 18.00
CA GLY A 334 -14.70 -3.17 18.47
C GLY A 334 -14.74 -4.40 17.56
N ILE A 335 -13.77 -4.57 16.66
CA ILE A 335 -13.65 -5.79 15.84
C ILE A 335 -13.19 -6.97 16.69
N HIS A 336 -13.85 -8.11 16.54
CA HIS A 336 -13.52 -9.35 17.22
C HIS A 336 -12.39 -10.08 16.51
N PHE A 337 -11.41 -10.61 17.28
CA PHE A 337 -10.27 -11.36 16.75
C PHE A 337 -10.34 -12.82 17.20
N ASP A 338 -10.69 -13.71 16.29
CA ASP A 338 -10.66 -15.16 16.44
C ASP A 338 -9.29 -15.67 15.97
N LEU A 339 -8.30 -15.52 16.83
CA LEU A 339 -6.93 -15.98 16.60
C LEU A 339 -6.80 -17.50 16.79
N LEU A 340 -5.72 -18.10 16.28
CA LEU A 340 -5.51 -19.54 16.29
C LEU A 340 -6.73 -20.30 15.76
N THR A 341 -7.28 -19.78 14.66
CA THR A 341 -8.54 -20.26 14.06
C THR A 341 -8.39 -20.26 12.54
N ASN A 342 -8.73 -21.38 11.91
CA ASN A 342 -8.64 -21.56 10.47
C ASN A 342 -9.98 -22.04 9.89
N PRO A 343 -10.52 -21.41 8.84
CA PRO A 343 -11.73 -21.88 8.17
C PRO A 343 -11.53 -23.26 7.52
N VAL A 344 -12.56 -24.08 7.53
CA VAL A 344 -12.60 -25.40 6.88
C VAL A 344 -13.76 -25.55 5.92
N GLU A 345 -14.86 -24.81 6.11
CA GLU A 345 -16.06 -24.87 5.27
C GLU A 345 -16.89 -23.58 5.44
N ILE A 346 -17.51 -23.09 4.37
CA ILE A 346 -18.53 -22.04 4.41
C ILE A 346 -19.89 -22.70 4.25
N LEU A 347 -20.79 -22.41 5.19
CA LEU A 347 -22.14 -22.96 5.21
C LEU A 347 -23.08 -22.08 4.38
N GLU A 348 -23.89 -22.74 3.54
CA GLU A 348 -24.92 -22.09 2.71
C GLU A 348 -26.32 -22.39 3.22
N ASP A 349 -27.25 -21.48 2.97
CA ASP A 349 -28.67 -21.71 3.13
C ASP A 349 -29.24 -22.43 1.87
N GLU A 350 -30.54 -22.67 1.85
CA GLU A 350 -31.27 -23.34 0.74
C GLU A 350 -31.25 -22.56 -0.58
N ASN A 351 -30.90 -21.24 -0.54
CA ASN A 351 -30.82 -20.34 -1.67
C ASN A 351 -29.35 -20.09 -2.12
N GLY A 352 -28.39 -20.76 -1.50
CA GLY A 352 -26.96 -20.63 -1.80
C GLY A 352 -26.33 -19.36 -1.22
N TRP A 353 -26.90 -18.77 -0.16
CA TRP A 353 -26.32 -17.63 0.56
C TRP A 353 -25.56 -18.10 1.79
N VAL A 354 -24.50 -17.39 2.12
CA VAL A 354 -23.73 -17.61 3.36
C VAL A 354 -24.64 -17.48 4.58
N LYS A 355 -24.59 -18.49 5.49
CA LYS A 355 -25.22 -18.45 6.79
C LYS A 355 -24.25 -18.65 7.96
N GLY A 356 -23.00 -18.99 7.67
CA GLY A 356 -21.96 -19.19 8.66
C GLY A 356 -20.68 -19.76 8.08
N ILE A 357 -19.65 -19.88 8.91
CA ILE A 357 -18.36 -20.46 8.55
C ILE A 357 -17.94 -21.44 9.65
N VAL A 358 -17.56 -22.65 9.25
CA VAL A 358 -16.97 -23.64 10.14
C VAL A 358 -15.48 -23.40 10.24
N CYS A 359 -14.99 -23.26 11.44
CA CYS A 359 -13.60 -23.02 11.75
C CYS A 359 -13.03 -24.12 12.66
N ARG A 360 -11.75 -24.36 12.54
CA ARG A 360 -10.98 -25.28 13.38
C ARG A 360 -9.98 -24.50 14.23
N ARG A 361 -9.82 -24.91 15.50
CA ARG A 361 -8.79 -24.34 16.36
C ARG A 361 -7.40 -24.78 15.91
N MET A 362 -6.42 -23.91 16.10
CA MET A 362 -5.04 -24.11 15.75
C MET A 362 -4.15 -24.00 16.98
N GLU A 363 -3.01 -24.67 16.94
CA GLU A 363 -1.90 -24.49 17.87
C GLU A 363 -0.65 -24.05 17.11
N LEU A 364 0.29 -23.41 17.82
CA LEU A 364 1.56 -22.99 17.23
C LEU A 364 2.63 -24.06 17.44
N GLY A 365 3.09 -24.65 16.36
CA GLY A 365 4.23 -25.57 16.33
C GLY A 365 5.58 -24.83 16.29
N GLU A 366 6.61 -25.50 15.77
CA GLU A 366 7.95 -24.94 15.64
C GLU A 366 8.00 -23.77 14.63
N PRO A 367 8.95 -22.83 14.78
CA PRO A 367 9.17 -21.76 13.81
C PRO A 367 9.56 -22.29 12.42
N ASP A 368 9.06 -21.65 11.38
CA ASP A 368 9.49 -21.87 10.01
C ASP A 368 10.81 -21.12 9.68
N GLU A 369 11.32 -21.24 8.45
CA GLU A 369 12.55 -20.57 8.00
C GLU A 369 12.51 -19.05 8.15
N SER A 370 11.31 -18.44 8.18
CA SER A 370 11.12 -17.02 8.44
C SER A 370 11.06 -16.66 9.93
N GLY A 371 11.20 -17.62 10.81
CA GLY A 371 11.05 -17.48 12.27
C GLY A 371 9.60 -17.42 12.75
N ARG A 372 8.60 -17.59 11.86
CA ARG A 372 7.17 -17.59 12.21
C ARG A 372 6.71 -18.99 12.56
N ARG A 373 6.02 -19.13 13.69
CA ARG A 373 5.54 -20.42 14.18
C ARG A 373 4.46 -21.00 13.24
N ARG A 374 4.63 -22.27 12.86
CA ARG A 374 3.72 -22.98 11.96
C ARG A 374 2.39 -23.26 12.67
N PRO A 375 1.21 -22.94 12.06
CA PRO A 375 -0.07 -23.33 12.61
C PRO A 375 -0.30 -24.83 12.41
N VAL A 376 -0.78 -25.52 13.47
CA VAL A 376 -1.10 -26.95 13.51
C VAL A 376 -2.57 -27.10 13.89
N GLU A 377 -3.30 -27.94 13.20
CA GLU A 377 -4.73 -28.18 13.47
C GLU A 377 -4.95 -28.97 14.77
N VAL A 378 -5.93 -28.54 15.57
CA VAL A 378 -6.44 -29.30 16.71
C VAL A 378 -7.64 -30.14 16.23
N VAL A 379 -7.42 -31.42 16.06
CA VAL A 379 -8.43 -32.35 15.54
C VAL A 379 -9.66 -32.40 16.46
N GLY A 380 -10.87 -32.34 15.89
CA GLY A 380 -12.12 -32.39 16.63
C GLY A 380 -12.52 -31.09 17.34
N SER A 381 -11.87 -29.97 17.02
CA SER A 381 -12.13 -28.66 17.61
C SER A 381 -12.99 -27.75 16.73
N ASP A 382 -13.70 -28.31 15.75
CA ASP A 382 -14.51 -27.55 14.79
C ASP A 382 -15.68 -26.85 15.51
N PHE A 383 -15.92 -25.60 15.13
CA PHE A 383 -17.01 -24.78 15.63
C PHE A 383 -17.49 -23.82 14.54
N THR A 384 -18.69 -23.31 14.69
CA THR A 384 -19.29 -22.41 13.69
C THR A 384 -19.32 -20.98 14.21
N ILE A 385 -19.02 -20.04 13.33
CA ILE A 385 -19.26 -18.60 13.49
C ILE A 385 -20.39 -18.25 12.53
N ASP A 386 -21.47 -17.63 13.06
CA ASP A 386 -22.56 -17.13 12.22
C ASP A 386 -22.06 -15.97 11.37
N ALA A 387 -22.38 -15.99 10.08
CA ALA A 387 -22.05 -14.92 9.15
C ALA A 387 -23.05 -14.89 7.99
N ASP A 388 -23.33 -13.71 7.48
CA ASP A 388 -24.02 -13.51 6.19
C ASP A 388 -23.05 -13.08 5.08
N THR A 389 -21.82 -12.75 5.46
CA THR A 389 -20.76 -12.38 4.52
C THR A 389 -19.40 -12.91 4.98
N VAL A 390 -18.65 -13.45 4.05
CA VAL A 390 -17.25 -13.87 4.25
C VAL A 390 -16.35 -13.14 3.27
N ILE A 391 -15.28 -12.52 3.80
CA ILE A 391 -14.30 -11.77 2.99
C ILE A 391 -12.94 -12.46 3.07
N MET A 392 -12.46 -12.97 1.94
CA MET A 392 -11.17 -13.63 1.82
C MET A 392 -10.04 -12.62 1.60
N ALA A 393 -9.19 -12.44 2.64
CA ALA A 393 -8.05 -11.51 2.66
C ALA A 393 -6.70 -12.26 2.71
N LEU A 394 -6.51 -13.23 1.80
CA LEU A 394 -5.40 -14.20 1.80
C LEU A 394 -4.21 -13.78 0.93
N GLY A 395 -4.20 -12.54 0.48
CA GLY A 395 -3.21 -12.02 -0.45
C GLY A 395 -3.58 -12.23 -1.92
N THR A 396 -2.69 -11.77 -2.79
CA THR A 396 -2.92 -11.69 -4.23
C THR A 396 -1.72 -12.21 -5.01
N SER A 397 -1.91 -12.37 -6.32
CA SER A 397 -0.86 -12.68 -7.29
C SER A 397 -0.98 -11.77 -8.52
N PRO A 398 0.09 -11.60 -9.32
CA PRO A 398 0.02 -10.84 -10.56
C PRO A 398 -0.99 -11.42 -11.54
N ASN A 399 -1.67 -10.54 -12.29
CA ASN A 399 -2.56 -10.96 -13.38
C ASN A 399 -1.70 -11.48 -14.56
N PRO A 400 -1.97 -12.66 -15.09
CA PRO A 400 -1.17 -13.25 -16.17
C PRO A 400 -1.39 -12.61 -17.55
N LEU A 401 -2.29 -11.64 -17.67
CA LEU A 401 -2.64 -11.04 -18.97
C LEU A 401 -1.40 -10.52 -19.72
N ILE A 402 -0.57 -9.71 -19.06
CA ILE A 402 0.62 -9.10 -19.69
C ILE A 402 1.62 -10.20 -20.10
N SER A 403 1.93 -11.16 -19.24
CA SER A 403 2.87 -12.22 -19.55
C SER A 403 2.35 -13.15 -20.67
N ASN A 404 1.03 -13.39 -20.73
CA ASN A 404 0.42 -14.24 -21.78
C ASN A 404 0.37 -13.55 -23.15
N THR A 405 0.42 -12.22 -23.18
CA THR A 405 0.32 -11.42 -24.43
C THR A 405 1.66 -10.79 -24.85
N THR A 406 2.73 -11.04 -24.10
CA THR A 406 4.06 -10.46 -24.37
C THR A 406 5.08 -11.57 -24.60
N LYS A 407 5.43 -11.78 -25.84
CA LYS A 407 6.39 -12.82 -26.23
C LYS A 407 7.80 -12.49 -25.70
N GLY A 408 8.46 -13.49 -25.11
CA GLY A 408 9.81 -13.35 -24.56
C GLY A 408 9.89 -12.78 -23.14
N LEU A 409 8.74 -12.51 -22.50
CA LEU A 409 8.65 -12.11 -21.10
C LEU A 409 8.45 -13.37 -20.24
N GLU A 410 9.44 -13.72 -19.43
CA GLU A 410 9.38 -14.89 -18.55
C GLU A 410 8.72 -14.57 -17.20
N ILE A 411 8.06 -15.58 -16.64
CA ILE A 411 7.48 -15.57 -15.29
C ILE A 411 7.99 -16.75 -14.48
N ASN A 412 8.05 -16.60 -13.18
CA ASN A 412 8.42 -17.64 -12.24
C ASN A 412 7.20 -18.53 -11.84
N ARG A 413 7.44 -19.55 -11.01
CA ARG A 413 6.41 -20.47 -10.50
C ARG A 413 5.26 -19.80 -9.74
N TRP A 414 5.46 -18.58 -9.23
CA TRP A 414 4.45 -17.79 -8.51
C TRP A 414 3.71 -16.78 -9.43
N ARG A 415 3.94 -16.89 -10.76
CA ARG A 415 3.40 -16.01 -11.80
C ARG A 415 3.91 -14.57 -11.73
N CYS A 416 5.00 -14.31 -11.02
CA CYS A 416 5.68 -13.03 -11.00
C CYS A 416 6.62 -12.92 -12.20
N ILE A 417 6.74 -11.71 -12.78
CA ILE A 417 7.66 -11.43 -13.88
C ILE A 417 9.10 -11.63 -13.39
N VAL A 418 9.92 -12.31 -14.18
CA VAL A 418 11.34 -12.47 -13.90
C VAL A 418 12.06 -11.17 -14.27
N ALA A 419 12.63 -10.49 -13.27
CA ALA A 419 13.39 -9.26 -13.45
C ALA A 419 14.56 -9.21 -12.45
N ASP A 420 15.60 -8.47 -12.82
CA ASP A 420 16.67 -8.09 -11.90
C ASP A 420 16.18 -6.95 -11.00
N GLU A 421 16.00 -7.22 -9.71
CA GLU A 421 15.45 -6.25 -8.76
C GLU A 421 16.34 -5.00 -8.59
N SER A 422 17.61 -5.04 -8.94
CA SER A 422 18.53 -3.90 -8.81
C SER A 422 18.30 -2.80 -9.86
N ASN A 423 17.74 -3.16 -11.03
CA ASN A 423 17.53 -2.25 -12.16
C ASN A 423 16.24 -2.49 -12.94
N GLY A 424 15.42 -3.46 -12.53
CA GLY A 424 14.14 -3.79 -13.15
C GLY A 424 14.22 -4.54 -14.49
N LYS A 425 15.40 -4.89 -14.99
CA LYS A 425 15.57 -5.50 -16.31
C LYS A 425 14.91 -6.88 -16.40
N THR A 426 14.04 -7.08 -17.38
CA THR A 426 13.37 -8.36 -17.65
C THR A 426 14.13 -9.20 -18.71
N THR A 427 13.58 -10.37 -19.04
CA THR A 427 14.12 -11.22 -20.12
C THR A 427 13.86 -10.66 -21.53
N LYS A 428 12.98 -9.66 -21.68
CA LYS A 428 12.66 -9.01 -22.95
C LYS A 428 13.43 -7.68 -23.07
N GLU A 429 14.15 -7.49 -24.18
CA GLU A 429 14.94 -6.27 -24.42
C GLU A 429 14.04 -5.01 -24.42
N GLY A 430 14.50 -3.95 -23.76
CA GLY A 430 13.77 -2.68 -23.64
C GLY A 430 12.58 -2.73 -22.67
N VAL A 431 12.30 -3.87 -22.05
CA VAL A 431 11.20 -4.06 -21.10
C VAL A 431 11.72 -4.28 -19.69
N TYR A 432 11.24 -3.48 -18.77
CA TYR A 432 11.57 -3.44 -17.35
C TYR A 432 10.33 -3.73 -16.51
N ALA A 433 10.49 -4.19 -15.29
CA ALA A 433 9.38 -4.47 -14.39
C ALA A 433 9.77 -4.23 -12.93
N GLY A 434 8.79 -3.93 -12.08
CA GLY A 434 9.03 -3.74 -10.66
C GLY A 434 7.75 -3.75 -9.83
N GLY A 435 7.93 -3.71 -8.50
CA GLY A 435 6.84 -3.79 -7.53
C GLY A 435 6.20 -5.17 -7.47
N ASP A 436 4.94 -5.22 -7.07
CA ASP A 436 4.23 -6.49 -6.81
C ASP A 436 4.10 -7.39 -8.05
N ALA A 437 4.28 -6.86 -9.24
CA ALA A 437 4.34 -7.67 -10.48
C ALA A 437 5.57 -8.59 -10.52
N VAL A 438 6.64 -8.26 -9.80
CA VAL A 438 7.92 -8.99 -9.73
C VAL A 438 8.07 -9.76 -8.42
N THR A 439 7.79 -9.11 -7.29
CA THR A 439 8.04 -9.68 -5.94
C THR A 439 6.82 -10.36 -5.33
N GLY A 440 5.63 -10.20 -5.91
CA GLY A 440 4.35 -10.46 -5.24
C GLY A 440 3.95 -9.30 -4.32
N ALA A 441 2.76 -9.38 -3.74
CA ALA A 441 2.20 -8.31 -2.92
C ALA A 441 3.10 -7.96 -1.72
N ALA A 442 3.51 -6.68 -1.62
CA ALA A 442 4.40 -6.17 -0.59
C ALA A 442 3.88 -4.82 -0.04
N THR A 443 4.72 -3.81 0.05
CA THR A 443 4.36 -2.48 0.58
C THR A 443 4.50 -1.38 -0.48
N VAL A 444 3.77 -0.28 -0.28
CA VAL A 444 3.84 0.90 -1.15
C VAL A 444 5.29 1.36 -1.37
N ILE A 445 6.05 1.49 -0.28
CA ILE A 445 7.42 2.02 -0.34
C ILE A 445 8.40 1.07 -1.06
N LEU A 446 8.22 -0.26 -0.95
CA LEU A 446 9.01 -1.24 -1.69
C LEU A 446 8.68 -1.20 -3.18
N ALA A 447 7.40 -1.02 -3.53
CA ALA A 447 7.00 -0.82 -4.92
C ALA A 447 7.59 0.48 -5.50
N MET A 448 7.67 1.55 -4.69
CA MET A 448 8.33 2.80 -5.09
C MET A 448 9.82 2.60 -5.36
N GLU A 449 10.55 1.88 -4.48
CA GLU A 449 11.97 1.59 -4.74
C GLU A 449 12.15 0.77 -6.02
N ALA A 450 11.33 -0.23 -6.26
CA ALA A 450 11.35 -0.99 -7.51
C ALA A 450 11.08 -0.10 -8.74
N GLY A 451 10.20 0.89 -8.62
CA GLY A 451 9.98 1.91 -9.65
C GLY A 451 11.21 2.76 -9.92
N ARG A 452 11.93 3.18 -8.86
CA ARG A 452 13.21 3.90 -8.97
C ARG A 452 14.31 3.06 -9.61
N ALA A 453 14.40 1.78 -9.20
CA ALA A 453 15.35 0.84 -9.81
C ALA A 453 15.10 0.68 -11.31
N GLY A 454 13.82 0.51 -11.70
CA GLY A 454 13.42 0.44 -13.10
C GLY A 454 13.73 1.72 -13.89
N ALA A 455 13.50 2.90 -13.29
CA ALA A 455 13.86 4.18 -13.92
C ALA A 455 15.37 4.30 -14.16
N ARG A 456 16.20 3.91 -13.19
CA ARG A 456 17.67 3.86 -13.37
C ARG A 456 18.07 2.91 -14.50
N GLY A 457 17.51 1.70 -14.53
CA GLY A 457 17.82 0.72 -15.57
C GLY A 457 17.40 1.18 -16.97
N ILE A 458 16.25 1.84 -17.10
CA ILE A 458 15.79 2.43 -18.36
C ILE A 458 16.70 3.58 -18.79
N ASP A 459 17.09 4.45 -17.87
CA ASP A 459 18.00 5.58 -18.17
C ASP A 459 19.37 5.08 -18.67
N GLU A 460 19.96 4.10 -18.00
CA GLU A 460 21.20 3.45 -18.44
C GLU A 460 21.07 2.86 -19.86
N TYR A 461 19.98 2.12 -20.11
CA TYR A 461 19.73 1.51 -21.42
C TYR A 461 19.57 2.54 -22.53
N LEU A 462 18.77 3.57 -22.29
CA LEU A 462 18.50 4.59 -23.31
C LEU A 462 19.67 5.56 -23.50
N SER A 463 20.51 5.80 -22.49
CA SER A 463 21.70 6.65 -22.61
C SER A 463 22.75 6.06 -23.51
N THR A 464 22.73 4.74 -23.78
CA THR A 464 23.65 4.04 -24.67
C THR A 464 23.14 3.89 -26.11
N LYS A 465 21.90 4.29 -26.38
CA LYS A 465 21.24 4.31 -27.70
C LYS A 465 20.99 5.74 -28.16
#